data_5152cf7522f1c722ad23480a2bb3ff50
#
_entry.id   5152cf7522f1c722ad23480a2bb3ff50
#
_cell.length_a   1.000
_cell.length_b   1.000
_cell.length_c   1.000
_cell.angle_alpha   90.00
_cell.angle_beta   90.00
_cell.angle_gamma   90.00
#
_symmetry.space_group_name_H-M   'P 1'
#
loop_
_entity.id
_entity.type
_entity.pdbx_description
1 polymer ?
#
loop_
_entity_poly.entity_id
_entity_poly.type
_entity_poly.pdbx_seq_one_letter_code
_entity_poly.pdbx_strand_id
1 'polypeptide(L)'
;MIEWCNKPYLKITSDIAPKTAVRKPLPTDTIDEREDKKQKPYINKKAVVFTVDYLGTIYVIEIPKGYTWNGTNCLGLQYNPKLLDASCIHDALCEKHYLVANDRQLSSMIFRELGIASGVNKPFMWIAYHAVDNFQKVFGRDIKGRKWNE
;
A
#
# COMPACT_ATOMS: atom_id res chain seq x y z
N MET A 1 -18.95 -5.11 3.41
CA MET A 1 -17.77 -5.49 2.61
C MET A 1 -17.63 -4.55 1.43
N ILE A 2 -16.42 -4.16 1.13
CA ILE A 2 -16.11 -3.23 0.04
C ILE A 2 -15.48 -4.03 -1.10
N GLU A 3 -15.98 -3.84 -2.33
CA GLU A 3 -15.39 -4.39 -3.53
C GLU A 3 -14.54 -3.33 -4.22
N TRP A 4 -13.23 -3.56 -4.25
CA TRP A 4 -12.28 -2.64 -4.87
C TRP A 4 -12.01 -2.98 -6.34
N CYS A 5 -12.04 -4.24 -6.67
CA CYS A 5 -11.78 -4.75 -8.02
C CYS A 5 -12.56 -6.03 -8.23
N ASN A 6 -13.16 -6.17 -9.41
CA ASN A 6 -13.88 -7.39 -9.78
C ASN A 6 -13.61 -7.69 -11.26
N LYS A 7 -12.49 -8.36 -11.49
CA LYS A 7 -12.07 -8.82 -12.83
C LYS A 7 -11.96 -10.34 -12.84
N PRO A 8 -12.06 -11.01 -14.00
CA PRO A 8 -11.95 -12.47 -14.06
C PRO A 8 -10.67 -13.03 -13.44
N TYR A 9 -9.58 -12.28 -13.50
CA TYR A 9 -8.27 -12.72 -13.01
C TYR A 9 -7.87 -12.11 -11.67
N LEU A 10 -8.57 -11.07 -11.20
CA LEU A 10 -8.20 -10.36 -9.97
C LEU A 10 -9.45 -9.78 -9.30
N LYS A 11 -9.74 -10.25 -8.10
CA LYS A 11 -10.82 -9.71 -7.26
C LYS A 11 -10.24 -9.26 -5.94
N ILE A 12 -10.58 -8.04 -5.53
CA ILE A 12 -10.09 -7.44 -4.29
C ILE A 12 -11.29 -6.94 -3.50
N THR A 13 -11.43 -7.42 -2.28
CA THR A 13 -12.47 -6.98 -1.34
C THR A 13 -11.82 -6.68 0.01
N SER A 14 -12.50 -5.88 0.83
CA SER A 14 -12.12 -5.68 2.23
C SER A 14 -13.36 -5.59 3.12
N ASP A 15 -13.18 -5.85 4.40
CA ASP A 15 -14.25 -5.68 5.39
C ASP A 15 -14.65 -4.22 5.53
N ILE A 16 -13.68 -3.32 5.58
CA ILE A 16 -13.85 -1.87 5.66
C ILE A 16 -12.82 -1.17 4.78
N ALA A 17 -13.00 0.13 4.55
CA ALA A 17 -11.96 0.96 3.94
C ALA A 17 -10.88 1.28 4.98
N PRO A 18 -9.60 1.41 4.57
CA PRO A 18 -8.56 1.91 5.47
C PRO A 18 -8.93 3.26 6.08
N LYS A 19 -8.69 3.41 7.36
CA LYS A 19 -8.90 4.66 8.10
C LYS A 19 -7.56 5.38 8.24
N THR A 20 -7.17 6.11 7.21
CA THR A 20 -5.88 6.77 7.15
C THR A 20 -5.91 8.16 7.75
N ALA A 21 -4.83 8.56 8.39
CA ALA A 21 -4.66 9.88 8.96
C ALA A 21 -3.22 10.33 8.88
N VAL A 22 -3.01 11.65 8.97
CA VAL A 22 -1.67 12.23 9.07
C VAL A 22 -1.25 12.24 10.54
N ARG A 23 -0.03 11.82 10.82
CA ARG A 23 0.55 11.86 12.16
C ARG A 23 1.05 13.28 12.41
N LYS A 24 0.44 13.97 13.38
CA LYS A 24 0.85 15.33 13.74
C LYS A 24 1.92 15.29 14.81
N PRO A 25 2.98 16.12 14.69
CA PRO A 25 3.95 16.26 15.78
C PRO A 25 3.28 16.85 17.01
N LEU A 26 3.63 16.33 18.18
CA LEU A 26 3.14 16.81 19.47
C LEU A 26 4.25 17.59 20.20
N PRO A 27 3.91 18.60 21.02
CA PRO A 27 4.94 19.32 21.79
C PRO A 27 5.73 18.43 22.74
N THR A 28 5.13 17.31 23.17
CA THR A 28 5.75 16.34 24.08
C THR A 28 6.55 15.25 23.38
N ASP A 29 6.59 15.24 22.05
CA ASP A 29 7.34 14.24 21.31
C ASP A 29 8.86 14.33 21.60
N THR A 30 9.48 13.18 21.75
CA THR A 30 10.94 13.09 21.77
C THR A 30 11.51 13.37 20.38
N ILE A 31 12.82 13.54 20.29
CA ILE A 31 13.51 13.72 19.00
C ILE A 31 13.26 12.52 18.11
N ASP A 32 13.35 11.30 18.65
CA ASP A 32 13.13 10.06 17.90
C ASP A 32 11.69 9.95 17.41
N GLU A 33 10.71 10.33 18.23
CA GLU A 33 9.30 10.34 17.84
C GLU A 33 9.02 11.32 16.71
N ARG A 34 9.63 12.52 16.76
CA ARG A 34 9.51 13.51 15.70
C ARG A 34 10.11 13.02 14.39
N GLU A 35 11.27 12.39 14.46
CA GLU A 35 11.94 11.85 13.29
C GLU A 35 11.13 10.71 12.67
N ASP A 36 10.57 9.83 13.48
CA ASP A 36 9.72 8.75 13.00
C ASP A 36 8.47 9.29 12.28
N LYS A 37 7.83 10.32 12.84
CA LYS A 37 6.68 10.98 12.20
C LYS A 37 7.03 11.68 10.89
N LYS A 38 8.26 12.18 10.76
CA LYS A 38 8.74 12.74 9.50
C LYS A 38 8.93 11.67 8.42
N GLN A 39 9.50 10.54 8.80
CA GLN A 39 9.79 9.45 7.86
C GLN A 39 8.54 8.69 7.48
N LYS A 40 7.62 8.51 8.42
CA LYS A 40 6.36 7.79 8.24
C LYS A 40 5.18 8.65 8.70
N PRO A 41 4.78 9.64 7.89
CA PRO A 41 3.78 10.63 8.31
C PRO A 41 2.34 10.13 8.35
N TYR A 42 2.06 8.94 7.83
CA TYR A 42 0.70 8.40 7.76
C TYR A 42 0.52 7.23 8.70
N ILE A 43 -0.71 7.06 9.18
CA ILE A 43 -1.09 5.98 10.10
C ILE A 43 -2.45 5.40 9.74
N ASN A 44 -2.60 4.09 9.89
CA ASN A 44 -3.89 3.41 9.79
C ASN A 44 -4.55 3.38 11.17
N LYS A 45 -5.74 3.95 11.27
CA LYS A 45 -6.47 4.10 12.53
C LYS A 45 -7.30 2.87 12.93
N LYS A 46 -7.54 1.94 12.01
CA LYS A 46 -8.38 0.79 12.27
C LYS A 46 -7.90 -0.41 11.45
N ALA A 47 -7.78 -1.56 12.08
CA ALA A 47 -7.37 -2.77 11.39
C ALA A 47 -8.29 -3.06 10.18
N VAL A 48 -7.71 -3.42 9.05
CA VAL A 48 -8.40 -3.72 7.81
C VAL A 48 -7.96 -5.07 7.28
N VAL A 49 -8.90 -5.89 6.85
CA VAL A 49 -8.60 -7.17 6.21
C VAL A 49 -8.99 -7.11 4.74
N PHE A 50 -8.01 -7.28 3.88
CA PHE A 50 -8.22 -7.42 2.44
C PHE A 50 -8.20 -8.90 2.05
N THR A 51 -9.08 -9.26 1.13
CA THR A 51 -9.07 -10.57 0.49
C THR A 51 -8.79 -10.37 -0.99
N VAL A 52 -7.75 -11.03 -1.49
CA VAL A 52 -7.32 -10.95 -2.88
C VAL A 52 -7.43 -12.33 -3.50
N ASP A 53 -8.24 -12.44 -4.54
CA ASP A 53 -8.33 -13.64 -5.38
C ASP A 53 -7.59 -13.35 -6.68
N TYR A 54 -6.43 -13.98 -6.84
CA TYR A 54 -5.61 -13.84 -8.05
C TYR A 54 -5.49 -15.18 -8.74
N LEU A 55 -6.13 -15.30 -9.90
CA LEU A 55 -6.13 -16.54 -10.69
C LEU A 55 -6.57 -17.76 -9.88
N GLY A 56 -7.54 -17.60 -8.99
CA GLY A 56 -8.07 -18.68 -8.14
C GLY A 56 -7.32 -18.90 -6.83
N THR A 57 -6.19 -18.26 -6.62
CA THR A 57 -5.49 -18.31 -5.34
C THR A 57 -5.95 -17.18 -4.44
N ILE A 58 -6.38 -17.52 -3.23
CA ILE A 58 -6.89 -16.55 -2.26
C ILE A 58 -5.78 -16.15 -1.29
N TYR A 59 -5.57 -14.85 -1.18
CA TYR A 59 -4.66 -14.24 -0.21
C TYR A 59 -5.46 -13.38 0.77
N VAL A 60 -5.14 -13.47 2.05
CA VAL A 60 -5.73 -12.63 3.09
C VAL A 60 -4.64 -11.71 3.65
N ILE A 61 -4.90 -10.41 3.58
CA ILE A 61 -3.93 -9.39 3.96
C ILE A 61 -4.51 -8.57 5.10
N GLU A 62 -3.91 -8.65 6.27
CA GLU A 62 -4.31 -7.83 7.40
C GLU A 62 -3.36 -6.63 7.55
N ILE A 63 -3.93 -5.43 7.56
CA ILE A 63 -3.20 -4.20 7.89
C ILE A 63 -3.60 -3.80 9.30
N PRO A 64 -2.69 -3.91 10.27
CA PRO A 64 -3.06 -3.68 11.67
C PRO A 64 -3.37 -2.21 11.95
N LYS A 65 -4.17 -1.99 12.99
CA LYS A 65 -4.30 -0.67 13.59
C LYS A 65 -2.92 -0.20 14.05
N GLY A 66 -2.59 1.06 13.74
CA GLY A 66 -1.30 1.63 14.12
C GLY A 66 -0.21 1.45 13.08
N TYR A 67 -0.47 0.75 11.97
CA TYR A 67 0.50 0.66 10.88
C TYR A 67 0.82 2.05 10.34
N THR A 68 2.10 2.37 10.21
CA THR A 68 2.59 3.66 9.70
C THR A 68 3.38 3.45 8.41
N TRP A 69 3.27 4.41 7.49
CA TRP A 69 4.00 4.35 6.22
C TRP A 69 4.32 5.75 5.71
N ASN A 70 5.18 5.82 4.70
CA ASN A 70 5.66 7.08 4.15
C ASN A 70 4.82 7.62 2.98
N GLY A 71 3.78 6.92 2.58
CA GLY A 71 2.97 7.28 1.43
C GLY A 71 3.61 6.81 0.12
N THR A 72 3.11 7.33 -0.99
CA THR A 72 3.66 7.03 -2.31
C THR A 72 4.74 8.07 -2.64
N ASN A 73 5.95 7.90 -2.13
CA ASN A 73 7.03 8.88 -2.27
C ASN A 73 7.78 8.80 -3.60
N CYS A 74 7.35 7.95 -4.51
CA CYS A 74 7.89 7.82 -5.85
C CYS A 74 7.25 8.88 -6.75
N LEU A 75 8.05 9.69 -7.43
CA LEU A 75 7.57 10.73 -8.37
C LEU A 75 6.59 11.75 -7.75
N GLY A 76 6.68 12.01 -6.45
CA GLY A 76 5.80 12.97 -5.77
C GLY A 76 4.38 12.49 -5.55
N LEU A 77 4.09 11.21 -5.73
CA LEU A 77 2.75 10.65 -5.58
C LEU A 77 2.21 10.70 -4.15
N GLN A 78 3.09 10.84 -3.16
CA GLN A 78 2.72 10.90 -1.74
C GLN A 78 1.79 12.06 -1.40
N TYR A 79 1.72 13.09 -2.24
CA TYR A 79 0.87 14.25 -2.00
C TYR A 79 -0.55 14.10 -2.54
N ASN A 80 -0.87 12.99 -3.19
CA ASN A 80 -2.22 12.77 -3.70
C ASN A 80 -3.07 12.03 -2.66
N PRO A 81 -4.06 12.71 -2.04
CA PRO A 81 -4.87 12.09 -0.98
C PRO A 81 -5.70 10.90 -1.44
N LYS A 82 -6.03 10.82 -2.73
CA LYS A 82 -6.76 9.68 -3.29
C LYS A 82 -5.92 8.41 -3.36
N LEU A 83 -4.61 8.52 -3.22
CA LEU A 83 -3.69 7.37 -3.23
C LEU A 83 -3.33 6.87 -1.83
N LEU A 84 -3.83 7.49 -0.76
CA LEU A 84 -3.45 7.10 0.60
C LEU A 84 -3.82 5.65 0.92
N ASP A 85 -5.03 5.23 0.58
CA ASP A 85 -5.48 3.87 0.84
C ASP A 85 -4.68 2.85 0.01
N ALA A 86 -4.47 3.15 -1.27
CA ALA A 86 -3.69 2.31 -2.16
C ALA A 86 -2.23 2.21 -1.71
N SER A 87 -1.63 3.33 -1.28
CA SER A 87 -0.26 3.34 -0.79
C SER A 87 -0.11 2.57 0.52
N CYS A 88 -1.12 2.62 1.38
CA CYS A 88 -1.12 1.89 2.64
C CYS A 88 -0.96 0.38 2.42
N ILE A 89 -1.80 -0.20 1.58
CA ILE A 89 -1.70 -1.64 1.29
C ILE A 89 -0.42 -1.97 0.51
N HIS A 90 -0.04 -1.13 -0.44
CA HIS A 90 1.18 -1.37 -1.21
C HIS A 90 2.43 -1.37 -0.33
N ASP A 91 2.57 -0.38 0.55
CA ASP A 91 3.70 -0.31 1.47
C ASP A 91 3.69 -1.48 2.47
N ALA A 92 2.51 -1.86 2.97
CA ALA A 92 2.39 -3.01 3.85
C ALA A 92 2.86 -4.30 3.18
N LEU A 93 2.50 -4.52 1.92
CA LEU A 93 2.98 -5.67 1.16
C LEU A 93 4.49 -5.62 0.93
N CYS A 94 5.03 -4.46 0.63
CA CYS A 94 6.47 -4.30 0.38
C CYS A 94 7.30 -4.45 1.66
N GLU A 95 6.82 -3.94 2.79
CA GLU A 95 7.57 -3.95 4.05
C GLU A 95 7.42 -5.23 4.84
N LYS A 96 6.22 -5.81 4.86
CA LYS A 96 5.85 -6.89 5.78
C LYS A 96 5.72 -8.26 5.12
N HIS A 97 5.80 -8.32 3.80
CA HIS A 97 5.58 -9.59 3.08
C HIS A 97 4.27 -10.27 3.46
N TYR A 98 3.21 -9.50 3.66
CA TYR A 98 1.92 -10.10 3.86
C TYR A 98 1.59 -10.91 2.62
N LEU A 99 1.93 -12.09 2.59
CA LEU A 99 1.38 -13.05 1.81
C LEU A 99 1.51 -13.15 0.33
N VAL A 100 1.51 -12.18 -0.44
CA VAL A 100 1.83 -12.38 -1.84
C VAL A 100 3.33 -12.60 -2.02
N ALA A 101 3.94 -12.90 -0.91
CA ALA A 101 5.23 -13.60 -0.81
C ALA A 101 6.18 -13.32 -1.96
N ASN A 102 6.67 -12.11 -2.07
CA ASN A 102 7.58 -11.69 -3.15
C ASN A 102 6.94 -11.59 -4.55
N ASP A 103 5.62 -11.54 -4.67
CA ASP A 103 5.01 -11.23 -5.94
C ASP A 103 4.90 -9.71 -6.12
N ARG A 104 5.99 -9.14 -6.66
CA ARG A 104 6.10 -7.70 -6.89
C ARG A 104 5.01 -7.18 -7.82
N GLN A 105 4.76 -7.88 -8.92
CA GLN A 105 3.77 -7.45 -9.90
C GLN A 105 2.37 -7.43 -9.33
N LEU A 106 2.01 -8.44 -8.54
CA LEU A 106 0.69 -8.49 -7.91
C LEU A 106 0.53 -7.34 -6.91
N SER A 107 1.56 -7.02 -6.13
CA SER A 107 1.54 -5.86 -5.23
C SER A 107 1.29 -4.56 -5.99
N SER A 108 1.96 -4.39 -7.13
CA SER A 108 1.78 -3.20 -7.97
C SER A 108 0.40 -3.16 -8.63
N MET A 109 -0.14 -4.29 -9.05
CA MET A 109 -1.50 -4.40 -9.58
C MET A 109 -2.56 -4.04 -8.55
N ILE A 110 -2.40 -4.50 -7.32
CA ILE A 110 -3.29 -4.15 -6.20
C ILE A 110 -3.26 -2.63 -5.99
N PHE A 111 -2.10 -2.02 -5.97
CA PHE A 111 -1.95 -0.56 -5.87
C PHE A 111 -2.73 0.16 -6.98
N ARG A 112 -2.56 -0.26 -8.23
CA ARG A 112 -3.25 0.34 -9.36
C ARG A 112 -4.77 0.24 -9.22
N GLU A 113 -5.29 -0.93 -8.90
CA GLU A 113 -6.74 -1.15 -8.83
C GLU A 113 -7.38 -0.39 -7.66
N LEU A 114 -6.71 -0.31 -6.53
CA LEU A 114 -7.21 0.49 -5.42
C LEU A 114 -7.16 1.99 -5.73
N GLY A 115 -6.15 2.46 -6.44
CA GLY A 115 -6.08 3.85 -6.90
C GLY A 115 -7.24 4.20 -7.82
N ILE A 116 -7.56 3.34 -8.78
CA ILE A 116 -8.71 3.53 -9.68
C ILE A 116 -10.02 3.54 -8.89
N ALA A 117 -10.20 2.60 -7.98
CA ALA A 117 -11.39 2.52 -7.13
C ALA A 117 -11.54 3.75 -6.21
N SER A 118 -10.43 4.39 -5.85
CA SER A 118 -10.42 5.61 -5.04
C SER A 118 -10.64 6.89 -5.84
N GLY A 119 -10.84 6.78 -7.15
CA GLY A 119 -11.19 7.92 -8.01
C GLY A 119 -10.04 8.53 -8.78
N VAL A 120 -8.88 7.89 -8.81
CA VAL A 120 -7.76 8.34 -9.64
C VAL A 120 -7.99 7.86 -11.07
N ASN A 121 -7.73 8.71 -12.07
CA ASN A 121 -7.98 8.33 -13.46
C ASN A 121 -7.06 7.19 -13.92
N LYS A 122 -7.55 6.37 -14.83
CA LYS A 122 -6.85 5.19 -15.31
C LYS A 122 -5.50 5.51 -15.98
N PRO A 123 -5.36 6.50 -16.85
CA PRO A 123 -4.07 6.84 -17.44
C PRO A 123 -3.01 7.22 -16.41
N PHE A 124 -3.39 7.98 -15.39
CA PHE A 124 -2.48 8.33 -14.30
C PHE A 124 -2.07 7.08 -13.51
N MET A 125 -3.01 6.19 -13.18
CA MET A 125 -2.70 4.96 -12.46
C MET A 125 -1.86 3.99 -13.28
N TRP A 126 -1.95 4.02 -14.61
CA TRP A 126 -1.04 3.24 -15.46
C TRP A 126 0.40 3.70 -15.29
N ILE A 127 0.62 5.03 -15.29
CA ILE A 127 1.94 5.61 -15.06
C ILE A 127 2.43 5.30 -13.63
N ALA A 128 1.58 5.49 -12.64
CA ALA A 128 1.91 5.22 -11.24
C ALA A 128 2.25 3.74 -11.00
N TYR A 129 1.50 2.84 -11.63
CA TYR A 129 1.77 1.40 -11.58
C TYR A 129 3.18 1.07 -12.07
N HIS A 130 3.54 1.57 -13.24
CA HIS A 130 4.87 1.33 -13.79
C HIS A 130 5.97 1.96 -12.96
N ALA A 131 5.72 3.14 -12.40
CA ALA A 131 6.69 3.83 -11.53
C ALA A 131 6.97 3.03 -10.26
N VAL A 132 5.93 2.58 -9.54
CA VAL A 132 6.12 1.80 -8.31
C VAL A 132 6.68 0.41 -8.60
N ASP A 133 6.25 -0.21 -9.69
CA ASP A 133 6.73 -1.53 -10.09
C ASP A 133 8.22 -1.49 -10.43
N ASN A 134 8.64 -0.54 -11.25
CA ASN A 134 10.05 -0.36 -11.61
C ASN A 134 10.90 0.02 -10.40
N PHE A 135 10.40 0.88 -9.53
CA PHE A 135 11.11 1.25 -8.30
C PHE A 135 11.35 0.00 -7.44
N GLN A 136 10.33 -0.81 -7.21
CA GLN A 136 10.46 -2.03 -6.42
C GLN A 136 11.33 -3.08 -7.10
N LYS A 137 11.30 -3.15 -8.42
CA LYS A 137 12.17 -4.04 -9.19
C LYS A 137 13.65 -3.74 -8.96
N VAL A 138 14.01 -2.46 -8.93
CA VAL A 138 15.41 -2.01 -8.80
C VAL A 138 15.86 -1.95 -7.35
N PHE A 139 15.04 -1.39 -6.46
CA PHE A 139 15.42 -1.05 -5.09
C PHE A 139 14.73 -1.88 -4.01
N GLY A 140 13.64 -2.58 -4.36
CA GLY A 140 12.84 -3.31 -3.38
C GLY A 140 13.58 -4.48 -2.75
N ARG A 141 13.38 -4.65 -1.46
CA ARG A 141 13.92 -5.74 -0.66
C ARG A 141 12.80 -6.32 0.19
N ASP A 142 12.87 -7.62 0.45
CA ASP A 142 12.00 -8.23 1.44
C ASP A 142 12.46 -7.88 2.87
N ILE A 143 11.67 -8.29 3.85
CA ILE A 143 11.95 -8.01 5.26
C ILE A 143 13.31 -8.57 5.72
N LYS A 144 13.86 -9.57 5.02
CA LYS A 144 15.17 -10.14 5.28
C LYS A 144 16.27 -9.51 4.42
N GLY A 145 15.96 -8.46 3.67
CA GLY A 145 16.89 -7.77 2.80
C GLY A 145 17.11 -8.42 1.43
N ARG A 146 16.36 -9.46 1.08
CA ARG A 146 16.44 -10.11 -0.23
C ARG A 146 15.66 -9.31 -1.26
N LYS A 147 16.14 -9.31 -2.51
CA LYS A 147 15.39 -8.70 -3.61
C LYS A 147 14.06 -9.42 -3.85
N TRP A 148 13.09 -8.68 -4.37
CA TRP A 148 11.86 -9.26 -4.85
C TRP A 148 12.14 -10.35 -5.88
N ASN A 149 11.34 -11.39 -5.82
CA ASN A 149 11.31 -12.42 -6.84
C ASN A 149 10.73 -11.84 -8.14
N GLU A 150 11.37 -12.04 -9.23
CA GLU A 150 10.98 -11.49 -10.53
C GLU A 150 10.29 -12.47 -11.46
#